data_abe8389cce68c92a0b6ad0bdab39fb46
#
_entry.id   abe8389cce68c92a0b6ad0bdab39fb46
#
_cell.length_a   1.000
_cell.length_b   1.000
_cell.length_c   1.000
_cell.angle_alpha   90.00
_cell.angle_beta   90.00
_cell.angle_gamma   90.00
#
_symmetry.space_group_name_H-M   'P 1'
#
loop_
_entity.id
_entity.type
_entity.pdbx_description
1 polymer ?
#
loop_
_entity_poly.entity_id
_entity_poly.type
_entity_poly.pdbx_seq_one_letter_code
_entity_poly.pdbx_strand_id
1 'polypeptide(L)'
;KIIASTRSSEYKTGLDDDSVADNVLTFPEVGDADQTSVEVQINGDYGTWDFVSGLYYFTEDGGNLQAEGNFVGPSDDFTLDQEVDSIGIFGNVGYNISDNLRLSGGLRYSEDDKDAAANINDPLPRSFKSISYDDISWDLSLSYTLNNGLNTYGSIQSGYQSGQFNPRPFCFGSWPDCFAAPADNITAVNYEVGIKGQPFERLQMSAAVFYTDYSDLPYQVSSTSGGGFTTVSLIVDQTSTGFEWESTAYLTDTFLFQATLGYIDVDVDEQGGTKPVAPLTPELTWTLSPELHIPMATGGEVVLRADYSYRDDMWGEPSDDPGRMTRIPSRDIINFDFSYTSSDQSWTAGFYGRNATDERYTQALINVGDYILNILSNDASEFGLRFIKDF
;
A
#
# COMPACT_ATOMS: atom_id res chain seq x y z
N LYS A 1 -7.59 28.18 -7.87
CA LYS A 1 -6.97 27.09 -8.68
C LYS A 1 -8.07 26.13 -9.08
N ILE A 2 -8.03 25.66 -10.35
CA ILE A 2 -8.92 24.60 -10.83
C ILE A 2 -8.02 23.46 -11.32
N ILE A 3 -8.33 22.24 -10.91
CA ILE A 3 -7.64 21.02 -11.32
C ILE A 3 -8.70 20.12 -11.96
N ALA A 4 -8.43 19.60 -13.15
CA ALA A 4 -9.30 18.63 -13.80
C ALA A 4 -8.42 17.50 -14.36
N SER A 5 -8.90 16.27 -14.24
CA SER A 5 -8.23 15.07 -14.73
C SER A 5 -9.23 14.12 -15.35
N THR A 6 -8.82 13.43 -16.39
CA THR A 6 -9.53 12.27 -16.94
C THR A 6 -8.54 11.14 -17.15
N ARG A 7 -8.97 9.92 -16.89
CA ARG A 7 -8.17 8.71 -17.05
C ARG A 7 -9.06 7.60 -17.60
N SER A 8 -8.52 6.86 -18.58
CA SER A 8 -9.09 5.59 -19.04
C SER A 8 -8.06 4.50 -18.81
N SER A 9 -8.48 3.36 -18.33
CA SER A 9 -7.62 2.20 -18.08
C SER A 9 -8.31 0.91 -18.52
N GLU A 10 -7.53 0.02 -19.11
CA GLU A 10 -7.94 -1.35 -19.45
C GLU A 10 -6.92 -2.31 -18.85
N TYR A 11 -7.37 -3.46 -18.39
CA TYR A 11 -6.47 -4.53 -17.98
C TYR A 11 -6.94 -5.89 -18.49
N LYS A 12 -5.96 -6.78 -18.65
CA LYS A 12 -6.19 -8.20 -18.89
C LYS A 12 -5.26 -8.99 -18.00
N THR A 13 -5.81 -9.93 -17.30
CA THR A 13 -5.03 -10.84 -16.46
C THR A 13 -5.51 -12.27 -16.66
N GLY A 14 -4.65 -13.23 -16.39
CA GLY A 14 -4.98 -14.64 -16.34
C GLY A 14 -4.26 -15.25 -15.16
N LEU A 15 -5.00 -15.88 -14.29
CA LEU A 15 -4.45 -16.60 -13.15
C LEU A 15 -4.67 -18.09 -13.36
N ASP A 16 -3.61 -18.86 -13.27
CA ASP A 16 -3.62 -20.32 -13.21
C ASP A 16 -3.37 -20.71 -11.75
N ASP A 17 -4.46 -21.03 -11.05
CA ASP A 17 -4.44 -21.26 -9.60
C ASP A 17 -3.99 -22.68 -9.22
N ASP A 18 -3.94 -23.61 -10.15
CA ASP A 18 -3.58 -25.00 -9.85
C ASP A 18 -2.19 -25.41 -10.37
N SER A 19 -1.58 -24.57 -11.20
CA SER A 19 -0.24 -24.81 -11.79
C SER A 19 -0.10 -26.14 -12.53
N VAL A 20 -1.20 -26.67 -13.08
CA VAL A 20 -1.19 -27.88 -13.93
C VAL A 20 -1.41 -27.51 -15.39
N ALA A 21 -1.02 -28.40 -16.30
CA ALA A 21 -1.13 -28.12 -17.73
C ALA A 21 -2.58 -28.18 -18.28
N ASP A 22 -3.48 -28.77 -17.54
CA ASP A 22 -4.89 -28.87 -17.88
C ASP A 22 -5.64 -27.64 -17.34
N ASN A 23 -6.58 -27.09 -18.10
CA ASN A 23 -7.37 -25.94 -17.70
C ASN A 23 -8.43 -26.36 -16.66
N VAL A 24 -8.04 -26.45 -15.39
CA VAL A 24 -8.89 -26.86 -14.27
C VAL A 24 -9.32 -25.68 -13.42
N LEU A 25 -8.36 -24.82 -13.03
CA LEU A 25 -8.56 -23.63 -12.18
C LEU A 25 -7.88 -22.42 -12.81
N THR A 26 -8.44 -21.91 -13.90
CA THR A 26 -7.95 -20.69 -14.55
C THR A 26 -8.98 -19.59 -14.46
N PHE A 27 -8.54 -18.38 -14.18
CA PHE A 27 -9.38 -17.19 -14.02
C PHE A 27 -8.89 -16.06 -14.95
N PRO A 28 -9.20 -16.13 -16.27
CA PRO A 28 -8.97 -14.99 -17.14
C PRO A 28 -9.94 -13.85 -16.78
N GLU A 29 -9.41 -12.65 -16.65
CA GLU A 29 -10.20 -11.48 -16.30
C GLU A 29 -9.82 -10.31 -17.21
N VAL A 30 -10.81 -9.56 -17.65
CA VAL A 30 -10.66 -8.29 -18.36
C VAL A 30 -11.49 -7.24 -17.65
N GLY A 31 -10.99 -6.04 -17.58
CA GLY A 31 -11.73 -4.92 -17.00
C GLY A 31 -11.30 -3.60 -17.60
N ASP A 32 -12.17 -2.63 -17.48
CA ASP A 32 -11.95 -1.25 -17.86
C ASP A 32 -12.51 -0.29 -16.82
N ALA A 33 -11.97 0.92 -16.78
CA ALA A 33 -12.49 2.01 -15.98
C ALA A 33 -12.17 3.37 -16.61
N ASP A 34 -13.19 4.20 -16.68
CA ASP A 34 -13.11 5.61 -17.09
C ASP A 34 -13.38 6.50 -15.88
N GLN A 35 -12.43 7.39 -15.57
CA GLN A 35 -12.49 8.28 -14.41
C GLN A 35 -12.43 9.75 -14.86
N THR A 36 -13.17 10.60 -14.18
CA THR A 36 -13.08 12.05 -14.32
C THR A 36 -13.13 12.71 -12.96
N SER A 37 -12.24 13.65 -12.70
CA SER A 37 -12.28 14.46 -11.48
C SER A 37 -12.13 15.94 -11.77
N VAL A 38 -12.79 16.77 -10.95
CA VAL A 38 -12.68 18.23 -10.96
C VAL A 38 -12.57 18.72 -9.53
N GLU A 39 -11.57 19.56 -9.28
CA GLU A 39 -11.38 20.22 -7.99
C GLU A 39 -11.25 21.74 -8.19
N VAL A 40 -11.99 22.48 -7.39
CA VAL A 40 -11.90 23.95 -7.32
C VAL A 40 -11.39 24.33 -5.96
N GLN A 41 -10.24 25.01 -5.90
CA GLN A 41 -9.60 25.48 -4.67
C GLN A 41 -9.58 26.99 -4.57
N ILE A 42 -9.79 27.50 -3.37
CA ILE A 42 -9.49 28.85 -2.94
C ILE A 42 -8.43 28.73 -1.85
N ASN A 43 -7.32 29.43 -2.00
CA ASN A 43 -6.26 29.48 -1.01
C ASN A 43 -5.84 30.92 -0.76
N GLY A 44 -5.42 31.23 0.45
CA GLY A 44 -4.91 32.53 0.87
C GLY A 44 -3.76 32.37 1.86
N ASP A 45 -2.83 33.31 1.80
CA ASP A 45 -1.70 33.44 2.73
C ASP A 45 -1.66 34.89 3.22
N TYR A 46 -1.73 35.05 4.53
CA TYR A 46 -1.74 36.35 5.22
C TYR A 46 -0.57 36.48 6.20
N GLY A 47 0.47 35.65 6.01
CA GLY A 47 1.68 35.62 6.84
C GLY A 47 1.50 34.90 8.18
N THR A 48 0.60 35.39 9.03
CA THR A 48 0.31 34.74 10.32
C THR A 48 -0.57 33.51 10.17
N TRP A 49 -1.44 33.48 9.17
CA TRP A 49 -2.32 32.37 8.88
C TRP A 49 -2.48 32.17 7.38
N ASP A 50 -2.70 30.96 6.99
CA ASP A 50 -2.99 30.54 5.64
C ASP A 50 -4.15 29.56 5.64
N PHE A 51 -4.80 29.42 4.50
CA PHE A 51 -5.88 28.45 4.35
C PHE A 51 -5.95 27.90 2.92
N VAL A 52 -6.51 26.72 2.82
CA VAL A 52 -7.03 26.15 1.58
C VAL A 52 -8.44 25.65 1.82
N SER A 53 -9.35 25.90 0.90
CA SER A 53 -10.71 25.34 0.91
C SER A 53 -11.11 25.00 -0.50
N GLY A 54 -11.93 23.97 -0.69
CA GLY A 54 -12.30 23.56 -2.03
C GLY A 54 -13.52 22.65 -2.09
N LEU A 55 -13.93 22.44 -3.34
CA LEU A 55 -14.94 21.48 -3.74
C LEU A 55 -14.29 20.46 -4.67
N TYR A 56 -14.59 19.21 -4.46
CA TYR A 56 -14.12 18.07 -5.25
C TYR A 56 -15.31 17.29 -5.78
N TYR A 57 -15.23 16.91 -7.04
CA TYR A 57 -16.14 15.97 -7.69
C TYR A 57 -15.33 14.91 -8.41
N PHE A 58 -15.76 13.67 -8.31
CA PHE A 58 -15.17 12.52 -8.99
C PHE A 58 -16.30 11.62 -9.47
N THR A 59 -16.13 11.07 -10.67
CA THR A 59 -16.98 10.01 -11.21
C THR A 59 -16.11 8.93 -11.85
N GLU A 60 -16.52 7.69 -11.67
CA GLU A 60 -15.93 6.50 -12.29
C GLU A 60 -17.03 5.61 -12.83
N ASP A 61 -16.87 5.17 -14.07
CA ASP A 61 -17.67 4.11 -14.69
C ASP A 61 -16.68 3.00 -15.08
N GLY A 62 -16.92 1.79 -14.65
CA GLY A 62 -16.03 0.68 -14.93
C GLY A 62 -16.66 -0.67 -14.65
N GLY A 63 -16.01 -1.67 -15.19
CA GLY A 63 -16.50 -3.03 -15.02
C GLY A 63 -15.43 -4.08 -15.20
N ASN A 64 -15.76 -5.29 -14.81
CA ASN A 64 -14.94 -6.45 -15.09
C ASN A 64 -15.77 -7.62 -15.57
N LEU A 65 -15.20 -8.38 -16.48
CA LEU A 65 -15.66 -9.71 -16.89
C LEU A 65 -14.58 -10.70 -16.50
N GLN A 66 -14.91 -11.59 -15.57
CA GLN A 66 -14.15 -12.79 -15.32
C GLN A 66 -14.80 -13.94 -16.10
N ALA A 67 -14.16 -14.38 -17.17
CA ALA A 67 -14.62 -15.45 -18.03
C ALA A 67 -14.03 -16.79 -17.58
N GLU A 68 -14.89 -17.83 -17.57
CA GLU A 68 -14.53 -19.24 -17.48
C GLU A 68 -13.61 -19.64 -16.31
N GLY A 69 -14.10 -19.53 -15.08
CA GLY A 69 -13.54 -20.31 -13.97
C GLY A 69 -14.13 -21.71 -13.96
N ASN A 70 -13.36 -22.74 -14.24
CA ASN A 70 -13.84 -24.15 -14.16
C ASN A 70 -13.98 -24.67 -12.71
N PHE A 71 -14.31 -23.79 -11.76
CA PHE A 71 -14.31 -24.18 -10.34
C PHE A 71 -15.49 -25.07 -9.94
N VAL A 72 -16.67 -24.91 -10.55
CA VAL A 72 -17.90 -25.64 -10.13
C VAL A 72 -18.69 -26.21 -11.32
N GLY A 73 -18.29 -25.93 -12.55
CA GLY A 73 -18.98 -26.38 -13.76
C GLY A 73 -18.50 -25.67 -15.03
N PRO A 74 -19.03 -26.04 -16.20
CA PRO A 74 -18.64 -25.36 -17.42
C PRO A 74 -19.14 -23.90 -17.40
N SER A 75 -18.19 -22.96 -17.44
CA SER A 75 -18.36 -21.51 -17.60
C SER A 75 -19.18 -20.80 -16.49
N ASP A 76 -18.52 -20.49 -15.36
CA ASP A 76 -19.05 -19.50 -14.43
C ASP A 76 -18.49 -18.11 -14.79
N ASP A 77 -19.16 -17.41 -15.71
CA ASP A 77 -18.82 -16.04 -16.06
C ASP A 77 -19.34 -15.08 -14.98
N PHE A 78 -18.48 -14.25 -14.42
CA PHE A 78 -18.87 -13.17 -13.51
C PHE A 78 -18.71 -11.83 -14.21
N THR A 79 -19.73 -11.00 -14.16
CA THR A 79 -19.63 -9.60 -14.56
C THR A 79 -20.01 -8.70 -13.41
N LEU A 80 -19.28 -7.63 -13.23
CA LEU A 80 -19.63 -6.51 -12.37
C LEU A 80 -19.42 -5.23 -13.15
N ASP A 81 -20.47 -4.45 -13.34
CA ASP A 81 -20.39 -3.04 -13.77
C ASP A 81 -20.65 -2.18 -12.54
N GLN A 82 -19.86 -1.14 -12.33
CA GLN A 82 -19.97 -0.23 -11.20
C GLN A 82 -19.84 1.21 -11.65
N GLU A 83 -20.71 2.07 -11.14
CA GLU A 83 -20.63 3.51 -11.24
C GLU A 83 -20.41 4.08 -9.84
N VAL A 84 -19.50 5.06 -9.73
CA VAL A 84 -19.18 5.76 -8.48
C VAL A 84 -19.23 7.24 -8.74
N ASP A 85 -20.05 7.96 -7.98
CA ASP A 85 -20.04 9.42 -7.90
C ASP A 85 -19.61 9.86 -6.50
N SER A 86 -18.66 10.79 -6.43
CA SER A 86 -18.10 11.28 -5.16
C SER A 86 -18.07 12.81 -5.13
N ILE A 87 -18.52 13.37 -4.02
CA ILE A 87 -18.47 14.81 -3.75
C ILE A 87 -17.71 15.04 -2.46
N GLY A 88 -16.79 16.02 -2.46
CA GLY A 88 -16.07 16.45 -1.27
C GLY A 88 -16.09 17.96 -1.07
N ILE A 89 -16.31 18.40 0.17
CA ILE A 89 -16.14 19.80 0.58
C ILE A 89 -15.10 19.81 1.68
N PHE A 90 -14.06 20.62 1.53
CA PHE A 90 -12.96 20.65 2.49
C PHE A 90 -12.44 22.04 2.79
N GLY A 91 -11.82 22.17 3.94
CA GLY A 91 -11.07 23.36 4.36
C GLY A 91 -10.00 23.01 5.38
N ASN A 92 -8.83 23.60 5.23
CA ASN A 92 -7.71 23.49 6.16
C ASN A 92 -7.17 24.89 6.46
N VAL A 93 -6.84 25.16 7.71
CA VAL A 93 -6.27 26.43 8.17
C VAL A 93 -4.99 26.17 8.95
N GLY A 94 -3.93 26.89 8.62
CA GLY A 94 -2.70 26.97 9.37
C GLY A 94 -2.54 28.31 10.06
N TYR A 95 -2.10 28.30 11.32
CA TYR A 95 -1.88 29.48 12.14
C TYR A 95 -0.50 29.45 12.80
N ASN A 96 0.33 30.45 12.50
CA ASN A 96 1.63 30.64 13.11
C ASN A 96 1.45 31.34 14.46
N ILE A 97 1.45 30.57 15.56
CA ILE A 97 1.33 31.10 16.94
C ILE A 97 2.56 31.94 17.28
N SER A 98 3.73 31.53 16.78
CA SER A 98 4.98 32.28 16.83
C SER A 98 5.82 31.90 15.60
N ASP A 99 7.02 32.49 15.47
CA ASP A 99 7.96 32.17 14.37
C ASP A 99 8.35 30.68 14.32
N ASN A 100 8.24 29.99 15.44
CA ASN A 100 8.67 28.60 15.61
C ASN A 100 7.50 27.63 15.88
N LEU A 101 6.30 28.11 16.19
CA LEU A 101 5.16 27.26 16.58
C LEU A 101 4.00 27.49 15.65
N ARG A 102 3.58 26.41 14.97
CA ARG A 102 2.46 26.39 14.03
C ARG A 102 1.40 25.38 14.46
N LEU A 103 0.17 25.79 14.48
CA LEU A 103 -1.02 24.96 14.61
C LEU A 103 -1.72 24.86 13.25
N SER A 104 -2.15 23.70 12.83
CA SER A 104 -2.99 23.53 11.65
C SER A 104 -4.13 22.55 11.92
N GLY A 105 -5.25 22.72 11.22
CA GLY A 105 -6.39 21.85 11.32
C GLY A 105 -7.27 21.91 10.10
N GLY A 106 -7.87 20.78 9.75
CA GLY A 106 -8.70 20.60 8.58
C GLY A 106 -9.97 19.81 8.85
N LEU A 107 -10.95 20.02 7.99
CA LEU A 107 -12.20 19.27 7.95
C LEU A 107 -12.54 18.98 6.48
N ARG A 108 -13.06 17.78 6.23
CA ARG A 108 -13.61 17.37 4.94
C ARG A 108 -14.91 16.59 5.16
N TYR A 109 -15.98 16.99 4.52
CA TYR A 109 -17.15 16.16 4.28
C TYR A 109 -17.02 15.50 2.93
N SER A 110 -17.28 14.20 2.87
CA SER A 110 -17.32 13.42 1.63
C SER A 110 -18.60 12.62 1.59
N GLU A 111 -19.15 12.45 0.37
CA GLU A 111 -20.30 11.60 0.08
C GLU A 111 -19.98 10.81 -1.19
N ASP A 112 -20.14 9.47 -1.13
CA ASP A 112 -19.86 8.53 -2.21
C ASP A 112 -21.11 7.73 -2.52
N ASP A 113 -21.69 7.92 -3.70
CA ASP A 113 -22.78 7.10 -4.23
C ASP A 113 -22.21 6.02 -5.13
N LYS A 114 -22.65 4.77 -4.92
CA LYS A 114 -22.18 3.61 -5.68
C LYS A 114 -23.35 2.78 -6.17
N ASP A 115 -23.38 2.61 -7.48
CA ASP A 115 -24.31 1.73 -8.17
C ASP A 115 -23.56 0.54 -8.76
N ALA A 116 -24.10 -0.68 -8.59
CA ALA A 116 -23.49 -1.88 -9.12
C ALA A 116 -24.53 -2.78 -9.80
N ALA A 117 -24.13 -3.35 -10.93
CA ALA A 117 -24.88 -4.36 -11.65
C ALA A 117 -24.02 -5.61 -11.83
N ALA A 118 -24.40 -6.70 -11.17
CA ALA A 118 -23.67 -7.97 -11.23
C ALA A 118 -24.47 -9.05 -11.97
N ASN A 119 -23.77 -9.97 -12.62
CA ASN A 119 -24.33 -11.17 -13.22
C ASN A 119 -23.42 -12.38 -12.99
N ILE A 120 -24.04 -13.55 -12.88
CA ILE A 120 -23.37 -14.85 -12.85
C ILE A 120 -24.05 -15.73 -13.88
N ASN A 121 -23.31 -16.28 -14.83
CA ASN A 121 -23.83 -17.21 -15.83
C ASN A 121 -25.03 -16.68 -16.62
N ASP A 122 -24.80 -15.92 -17.69
CA ASP A 122 -25.87 -15.57 -18.64
C ASP A 122 -26.58 -16.87 -19.14
N PRO A 123 -27.92 -16.99 -19.05
CA PRO A 123 -28.93 -15.91 -19.04
C PRO A 123 -29.57 -15.60 -17.67
N LEU A 124 -28.92 -15.79 -16.55
CA LEU A 124 -29.51 -15.41 -15.26
C LEU A 124 -29.76 -13.89 -15.19
N PRO A 125 -30.77 -13.44 -14.42
CA PRO A 125 -31.06 -12.02 -14.33
C PRO A 125 -29.92 -11.27 -13.62
N ARG A 126 -29.61 -10.06 -14.09
CA ARG A 126 -28.66 -9.16 -13.39
C ARG A 126 -29.24 -8.73 -12.04
N SER A 127 -28.37 -8.65 -11.04
CA SER A 127 -28.67 -8.07 -9.74
C SER A 127 -28.16 -6.63 -9.70
N PHE A 128 -28.99 -5.72 -9.19
CA PHE A 128 -28.65 -4.30 -9.06
C PHE A 128 -28.65 -3.92 -7.59
N LYS A 129 -27.65 -3.15 -7.18
CA LYS A 129 -27.56 -2.57 -5.84
C LYS A 129 -27.02 -1.14 -5.92
N SER A 130 -27.59 -0.31 -5.06
CA SER A 130 -27.16 1.08 -4.86
C SER A 130 -26.91 1.30 -3.38
N ILE A 131 -25.86 2.03 -3.04
CA ILE A 131 -25.52 2.39 -1.68
C ILE A 131 -24.85 3.76 -1.66
N SER A 132 -25.10 4.53 -0.62
CA SER A 132 -24.48 5.81 -0.37
C SER A 132 -23.71 5.76 0.95
N TYR A 133 -22.54 6.38 0.96
CA TYR A 133 -21.69 6.53 2.13
C TYR A 133 -21.37 7.99 2.34
N ASP A 134 -21.29 8.41 3.59
CA ASP A 134 -20.80 9.74 3.94
C ASP A 134 -19.87 9.68 5.16
N ASP A 135 -18.95 10.65 5.24
CA ASP A 135 -18.03 10.79 6.35
C ASP A 135 -17.55 12.22 6.56
N ILE A 136 -17.16 12.54 7.78
CA ILE A 136 -16.46 13.76 8.13
C ILE A 136 -15.06 13.42 8.63
N SER A 137 -14.09 13.55 7.75
CA SER A 137 -12.68 13.41 8.11
C SER A 137 -12.12 14.73 8.61
N TRP A 138 -11.20 14.66 9.57
CA TRP A 138 -10.58 15.83 10.20
C TRP A 138 -9.11 15.58 10.53
N ASP A 139 -8.35 16.66 10.65
CA ASP A 139 -6.97 16.65 11.13
C ASP A 139 -6.68 17.81 12.08
N LEU A 140 -5.75 17.59 13.00
CA LEU A 140 -5.16 18.60 13.87
C LEU A 140 -3.67 18.32 14.03
N SER A 141 -2.82 19.32 13.80
CA SER A 141 -1.37 19.17 13.90
C SER A 141 -0.76 20.38 14.58
N LEU A 142 0.19 20.14 15.49
CA LEU A 142 1.03 21.16 16.12
C LEU A 142 2.48 20.86 15.77
N SER A 143 3.18 21.82 15.18
CA SER A 143 4.59 21.70 14.84
C SER A 143 5.43 22.80 15.48
N TYR A 144 6.63 22.42 15.94
CA TYR A 144 7.58 23.33 16.58
C TYR A 144 8.98 23.17 15.95
N THR A 145 9.48 24.28 15.41
CA THR A 145 10.82 24.35 14.85
C THR A 145 11.83 24.76 15.91
N LEU A 146 12.76 23.88 16.24
CA LEU A 146 13.83 24.12 17.19
C LEU A 146 14.91 25.05 16.60
N ASN A 147 15.70 25.71 17.45
CA ASN A 147 16.73 26.69 17.04
C ASN A 147 17.85 26.07 16.17
N ASN A 148 18.02 24.76 16.18
CA ASN A 148 18.98 24.02 15.36
C ASN A 148 18.38 23.53 14.02
N GLY A 149 17.17 23.96 13.64
CA GLY A 149 16.51 23.57 12.39
C GLY A 149 15.76 22.24 12.42
N LEU A 150 15.71 21.55 13.57
CA LEU A 150 14.85 20.39 13.75
C LEU A 150 13.38 20.82 13.88
N ASN A 151 12.50 20.09 13.22
CA ASN A 151 11.07 20.24 13.37
C ASN A 151 10.50 19.05 14.17
N THR A 152 9.82 19.33 15.27
CA THR A 152 9.04 18.35 16.03
C THR A 152 7.57 18.58 15.80
N TYR A 153 6.79 17.52 15.74
CA TYR A 153 5.35 17.63 15.53
C TYR A 153 4.57 16.58 16.30
N GLY A 154 3.30 16.88 16.54
CA GLY A 154 2.29 15.92 16.94
C GLY A 154 1.05 16.13 16.10
N SER A 155 0.41 15.08 15.64
CA SER A 155 -0.81 15.13 14.86
C SER A 155 -1.82 14.08 15.30
N ILE A 156 -3.09 14.42 15.10
CA ILE A 156 -4.22 13.49 15.18
C ILE A 156 -5.03 13.70 13.92
N GLN A 157 -5.35 12.60 13.23
CA GLN A 157 -6.11 12.66 11.99
C GLN A 157 -7.07 11.48 11.86
N SER A 158 -8.24 11.73 11.32
CA SER A 158 -9.19 10.71 10.91
C SER A 158 -9.21 10.56 9.40
N GLY A 159 -9.60 9.37 8.95
CA GLY A 159 -9.85 9.07 7.56
C GLY A 159 -10.87 7.96 7.43
N TYR A 160 -11.42 7.81 6.23
CA TYR A 160 -12.33 6.72 5.94
C TYR A 160 -12.08 6.15 4.54
N GLN A 161 -12.56 4.94 4.34
CA GLN A 161 -12.69 4.31 3.03
C GLN A 161 -14.13 3.83 2.90
N SER A 162 -14.83 4.30 1.88
CA SER A 162 -16.19 3.85 1.61
C SER A 162 -16.21 2.37 1.23
N GLY A 163 -17.23 1.64 1.67
CA GLY A 163 -17.41 0.23 1.37
C GLY A 163 -17.42 -0.03 -0.14
N GLN A 164 -17.04 -1.25 -0.53
CA GLN A 164 -16.91 -1.65 -1.93
C GLN A 164 -17.71 -2.89 -2.22
N PHE A 165 -18.28 -2.99 -3.42
CA PHE A 165 -18.85 -4.24 -3.90
C PHE A 165 -17.72 -5.24 -4.19
N ASN A 166 -18.02 -6.53 -3.90
CA ASN A 166 -17.07 -7.58 -4.25
C ASN A 166 -17.04 -7.74 -5.79
N PRO A 167 -15.89 -7.52 -6.45
CA PRO A 167 -15.78 -7.66 -7.91
C PRO A 167 -15.95 -9.10 -8.40
N ARG A 168 -15.85 -10.07 -7.47
CA ARG A 168 -16.06 -11.48 -7.72
C ARG A 168 -17.18 -11.99 -6.82
N PRO A 169 -18.45 -11.79 -7.20
CA PRO A 169 -19.58 -12.15 -6.37
C PRO A 169 -19.80 -13.68 -6.35
N PHE A 170 -18.84 -14.43 -5.78
CA PHE A 170 -19.01 -15.87 -5.55
C PHE A 170 -20.24 -16.13 -4.71
N CYS A 171 -21.09 -17.00 -5.20
CA CYS A 171 -22.42 -17.19 -4.71
C CYS A 171 -22.73 -18.66 -4.55
N PHE A 172 -22.67 -19.17 -3.34
CA PHE A 172 -23.08 -20.54 -3.00
C PHE A 172 -24.56 -20.66 -2.66
N GLY A 173 -25.36 -19.67 -3.01
CA GLY A 173 -26.77 -19.57 -2.73
C GLY A 173 -27.65 -19.41 -3.98
N SER A 174 -28.87 -18.90 -3.78
CA SER A 174 -29.78 -18.61 -4.88
C SER A 174 -29.48 -17.21 -5.43
N TRP A 175 -29.02 -17.13 -6.67
CA TRP A 175 -28.91 -15.89 -7.40
C TRP A 175 -30.29 -15.30 -7.68
N PRO A 176 -30.56 -13.99 -7.55
CA PRO A 176 -29.60 -12.91 -7.26
C PRO A 176 -29.45 -12.55 -5.77
N ASP A 177 -30.08 -13.25 -4.86
CA ASP A 177 -30.17 -12.90 -3.44
C ASP A 177 -28.80 -12.98 -2.73
N CYS A 178 -27.90 -13.75 -3.29
CA CYS A 178 -26.53 -13.94 -2.76
C CYS A 178 -25.54 -12.85 -3.17
N PHE A 179 -25.88 -11.94 -4.08
CA PHE A 179 -25.09 -10.73 -4.30
C PHE A 179 -25.21 -9.83 -3.08
N ALA A 180 -24.20 -9.89 -2.20
CA ALA A 180 -24.21 -9.16 -0.95
C ALA A 180 -24.10 -7.64 -1.16
N ALA A 181 -24.67 -6.87 -0.23
CA ALA A 181 -24.32 -5.46 -0.10
C ALA A 181 -22.84 -5.34 0.31
N PRO A 182 -22.14 -4.25 -0.06
CA PRO A 182 -20.80 -3.99 0.44
C PRO A 182 -20.81 -3.80 1.97
N ALA A 183 -19.63 -3.93 2.58
CA ALA A 183 -19.43 -3.58 3.98
C ALA A 183 -19.69 -2.08 4.21
N ASP A 184 -19.86 -1.68 5.46
CA ASP A 184 -19.90 -0.29 5.88
C ASP A 184 -18.54 0.40 5.65
N ASN A 185 -18.47 1.70 5.93
CA ASN A 185 -17.23 2.46 5.87
C ASN A 185 -16.18 1.87 6.82
N ILE A 186 -14.97 1.70 6.33
CA ILE A 186 -13.80 1.51 7.19
C ILE A 186 -13.37 2.90 7.65
N THR A 187 -13.21 3.10 8.95
CA THR A 187 -12.72 4.35 9.52
C THR A 187 -11.41 4.15 10.25
N ALA A 188 -10.60 5.19 10.32
CA ALA A 188 -9.33 5.16 11.04
C ALA A 188 -9.07 6.48 11.78
N VAL A 189 -8.46 6.40 12.97
CA VAL A 189 -7.90 7.55 13.69
C VAL A 189 -6.44 7.28 13.97
N ASN A 190 -5.55 8.14 13.45
CA ASN A 190 -4.12 8.06 13.65
C ASN A 190 -3.64 9.15 14.63
N TYR A 191 -2.77 8.75 15.56
CA TYR A 191 -2.04 9.62 16.48
C TYR A 191 -0.56 9.46 16.18
N GLU A 192 0.13 10.57 15.90
CA GLU A 192 1.54 10.53 15.55
C GLU A 192 2.33 11.64 16.24
N VAL A 193 3.53 11.31 16.68
CA VAL A 193 4.53 12.26 17.19
C VAL A 193 5.85 11.98 16.49
N GLY A 194 6.44 13.03 15.92
CA GLY A 194 7.68 12.86 15.17
C GLY A 194 8.64 14.03 15.27
N ILE A 195 9.84 13.77 14.77
CA ILE A 195 10.92 14.74 14.64
C ILE A 195 11.59 14.57 13.28
N LYS A 196 11.87 15.67 12.58
CA LYS A 196 12.57 15.65 11.29
C LYS A 196 13.47 16.87 11.10
N GLY A 197 14.52 16.70 10.35
CA GLY A 197 15.46 17.77 9.98
C GLY A 197 16.92 17.37 10.09
N GLN A 198 17.77 18.37 10.27
CA GLN A 198 19.21 18.22 10.27
C GLN A 198 19.78 18.63 11.63
N PRO A 199 19.88 17.70 12.63
CA PRO A 199 20.39 18.00 13.97
C PRO A 199 21.88 18.42 13.97
N PHE A 200 22.64 17.92 12.98
CA PHE A 200 24.06 18.20 12.77
C PHE A 200 24.30 18.43 11.27
N GLU A 201 25.34 19.19 10.92
CA GLU A 201 25.68 19.54 9.53
C GLU A 201 25.74 18.33 8.57
N ARG A 202 26.06 17.15 9.10
CA ARG A 202 26.27 15.91 8.32
C ARG A 202 25.23 14.83 8.56
N LEU A 203 24.15 15.13 9.28
CA LEU A 203 23.11 14.17 9.59
C LEU A 203 21.74 14.77 9.29
N GLN A 204 21.04 14.18 8.34
CA GLN A 204 19.61 14.37 8.13
C GLN A 204 18.87 13.16 8.70
N MET A 205 17.76 13.38 9.42
CA MET A 205 16.96 12.29 9.98
C MET A 205 15.49 12.65 10.08
N SER A 206 14.67 11.62 10.05
CA SER A 206 13.28 11.66 10.51
C SER A 206 13.01 10.46 11.42
N ALA A 207 12.15 10.65 12.42
CA ALA A 207 11.67 9.59 13.27
C ALA A 207 10.22 9.90 13.69
N ALA A 208 9.37 8.89 13.72
CA ALA A 208 7.99 9.00 14.15
C ALA A 208 7.57 7.77 14.98
N VAL A 209 6.68 7.99 15.93
CA VAL A 209 5.93 6.94 16.64
C VAL A 209 4.47 7.20 16.37
N PHE A 210 3.75 6.17 16.01
CA PHE A 210 2.33 6.27 15.71
C PHE A 210 1.49 5.18 16.38
N TYR A 211 0.22 5.49 16.55
CA TYR A 211 -0.83 4.58 16.94
C TYR A 211 -2.05 4.84 16.06
N THR A 212 -2.55 3.81 15.39
CA THR A 212 -3.74 3.91 14.54
C THR A 212 -4.79 2.93 15.01
N ASP A 213 -6.00 3.42 15.17
CA ASP A 213 -7.20 2.67 15.50
C ASP A 213 -8.10 2.59 14.26
N TYR A 214 -8.38 1.37 13.79
CA TYR A 214 -9.23 1.08 12.63
C TYR A 214 -10.51 0.43 13.10
N SER A 215 -11.63 0.87 12.55
CA SER A 215 -12.93 0.24 12.77
C SER A 215 -13.50 -0.33 11.47
N ASP A 216 -14.25 -1.43 11.62
CA ASP A 216 -15.01 -2.09 10.55
C ASP A 216 -14.16 -2.66 9.41
N LEU A 217 -12.96 -3.17 9.71
CA LEU A 217 -12.09 -3.82 8.72
C LEU A 217 -12.66 -5.18 8.29
N PRO A 218 -12.86 -5.42 6.97
CA PRO A 218 -13.30 -6.72 6.48
C PRO A 218 -12.13 -7.71 6.36
N TYR A 219 -12.24 -8.85 7.02
CA TYR A 219 -11.31 -9.96 6.91
C TYR A 219 -11.99 -11.21 6.36
N GLN A 220 -11.33 -11.90 5.42
CA GLN A 220 -11.73 -13.23 4.97
C GLN A 220 -10.79 -14.27 5.56
N VAL A 221 -11.24 -14.99 6.58
CA VAL A 221 -10.44 -16.00 7.27
C VAL A 221 -10.80 -17.38 6.76
N SER A 222 -9.81 -18.09 6.24
CA SER A 222 -9.95 -19.47 5.78
C SER A 222 -9.40 -20.44 6.81
N SER A 223 -10.09 -21.55 7.01
CA SER A 223 -9.72 -22.60 7.97
C SER A 223 -10.01 -23.99 7.43
N THR A 224 -9.15 -24.95 7.81
CA THR A 224 -9.34 -26.38 7.59
C THR A 224 -9.78 -27.13 8.85
N SER A 225 -10.03 -26.40 9.96
CA SER A 225 -10.51 -27.00 11.20
C SER A 225 -11.89 -27.62 11.03
N GLY A 226 -12.02 -28.89 11.49
CA GLY A 226 -13.27 -29.65 11.35
C GLY A 226 -13.34 -30.62 10.18
N GLY A 227 -12.27 -30.78 9.40
CA GLY A 227 -12.14 -31.77 8.33
C GLY A 227 -12.72 -31.33 6.98
N GLY A 228 -12.86 -30.02 6.77
CA GLY A 228 -13.26 -29.39 5.51
C GLY A 228 -12.79 -27.96 5.42
N PHE A 229 -12.68 -27.44 4.21
CA PHE A 229 -12.35 -26.04 3.96
C PHE A 229 -13.56 -25.15 4.26
N THR A 230 -13.37 -24.09 5.04
CA THR A 230 -14.37 -23.08 5.32
C THR A 230 -13.75 -21.69 5.23
N THR A 231 -14.50 -20.72 4.70
CA THR A 231 -14.14 -19.30 4.72
C THR A 231 -15.22 -18.54 5.47
N VAL A 232 -14.79 -17.69 6.39
CA VAL A 232 -15.66 -16.82 7.18
C VAL A 232 -15.27 -15.38 6.89
N SER A 233 -16.26 -14.56 6.55
CA SER A 233 -16.08 -13.09 6.45
C SER A 233 -16.37 -12.47 7.82
N LEU A 234 -15.44 -11.68 8.31
CA LEU A 234 -15.49 -10.97 9.60
C LEU A 234 -15.40 -9.47 9.34
N ILE A 235 -16.04 -8.69 10.19
CA ILE A 235 -15.87 -7.23 10.28
C ILE A 235 -15.35 -6.95 11.67
N VAL A 236 -14.11 -6.50 11.79
CA VAL A 236 -13.41 -6.38 13.07
C VAL A 236 -12.66 -5.06 13.18
N ASP A 237 -12.40 -4.66 14.42
CA ASP A 237 -11.53 -3.53 14.72
C ASP A 237 -10.07 -4.01 14.80
N GLN A 238 -9.15 -3.08 14.52
CA GLN A 238 -7.72 -3.35 14.52
C GLN A 238 -6.97 -2.15 15.07
N THR A 239 -5.95 -2.39 15.86
CA THR A 239 -4.99 -1.36 16.27
C THR A 239 -3.61 -1.64 15.71
N SER A 240 -2.89 -0.57 15.35
CA SER A 240 -1.51 -0.63 14.87
C SER A 240 -0.66 0.36 15.65
N THR A 241 0.43 -0.10 16.24
CA THR A 241 1.41 0.75 16.92
C THR A 241 2.76 0.58 16.25
N GLY A 242 3.43 1.68 15.92
CA GLY A 242 4.68 1.56 15.20
C GLY A 242 5.68 2.68 15.46
N PHE A 243 6.88 2.42 14.97
CA PHE A 243 8.00 3.34 14.95
C PHE A 243 8.67 3.30 13.58
N GLU A 244 8.94 4.47 13.03
CA GLU A 244 9.68 4.64 11.78
C GLU A 244 10.88 5.55 11.98
N TRP A 245 11.99 5.20 11.35
CA TRP A 245 13.21 6.01 11.37
C TRP A 245 13.92 5.94 10.03
N GLU A 246 14.35 7.11 9.57
CA GLU A 246 15.17 7.26 8.37
C GLU A 246 16.33 8.19 8.68
N SER A 247 17.50 7.91 8.12
CA SER A 247 18.65 8.80 8.24
C SER A 247 19.57 8.74 7.04
N THR A 248 20.20 9.88 6.78
CA THR A 248 21.30 10.05 5.83
C THR A 248 22.43 10.77 6.54
N ALA A 249 23.58 10.10 6.69
CA ALA A 249 24.74 10.61 7.41
C ALA A 249 26.00 10.67 6.52
N TYR A 250 26.58 11.83 6.36
CA TYR A 250 27.91 12.01 5.77
C TYR A 250 28.95 11.81 6.86
N LEU A 251 29.37 10.56 7.12
CA LEU A 251 30.30 10.21 8.18
C LEU A 251 31.69 10.81 7.92
N THR A 252 32.09 10.93 6.65
CA THR A 252 33.24 11.70 6.16
C THR A 252 32.84 12.44 4.88
N ASP A 253 33.75 13.20 4.26
CA ASP A 253 33.52 13.84 2.96
C ASP A 253 33.35 12.83 1.82
N THR A 254 33.76 11.59 2.05
CA THR A 254 33.78 10.51 1.06
C THR A 254 32.91 9.32 1.45
N PHE A 255 32.33 9.30 2.65
CA PHE A 255 31.56 8.18 3.11
C PHE A 255 30.15 8.61 3.56
N LEU A 256 29.16 8.19 2.79
CA LEU A 256 27.74 8.35 3.04
C LEU A 256 27.17 7.06 3.63
N PHE A 257 26.30 7.18 4.62
CA PHE A 257 25.56 6.06 5.19
C PHE A 257 24.08 6.42 5.28
N GLN A 258 23.25 5.62 4.63
CA GLN A 258 21.78 5.72 4.72
C GLN A 258 21.23 4.53 5.49
N ALA A 259 20.22 4.76 6.32
CA ALA A 259 19.57 3.72 7.07
C ALA A 259 18.07 4.02 7.21
N THR A 260 17.26 2.97 7.11
CA THR A 260 15.82 2.99 7.41
C THR A 260 15.50 1.89 8.39
N LEU A 261 14.51 2.12 9.26
CA LEU A 261 13.98 1.14 10.20
C LEU A 261 12.48 1.38 10.35
N GLY A 262 11.69 0.32 10.18
CA GLY A 262 10.26 0.28 10.47
C GLY A 262 9.96 -0.84 11.44
N TYR A 263 9.20 -0.53 12.46
CA TYR A 263 8.63 -1.49 13.40
C TYR A 263 7.14 -1.25 13.50
N ILE A 264 6.34 -2.31 13.43
CA ILE A 264 4.89 -2.25 13.59
C ILE A 264 4.38 -3.47 14.35
N ASP A 265 3.54 -3.22 15.34
CA ASP A 265 2.78 -4.23 16.07
C ASP A 265 1.30 -4.02 15.77
N VAL A 266 0.62 -5.09 15.37
CA VAL A 266 -0.79 -5.05 14.96
C VAL A 266 -1.59 -6.04 15.78
N ASP A 267 -2.65 -5.56 16.42
CA ASP A 267 -3.64 -6.39 17.13
C ASP A 267 -4.99 -6.28 16.42
N VAL A 268 -5.58 -7.43 16.11
CA VAL A 268 -6.87 -7.56 15.42
C VAL A 268 -7.87 -8.17 16.38
N ASP A 269 -9.07 -7.63 16.46
CA ASP A 269 -10.10 -8.10 17.36
C ASP A 269 -10.68 -9.46 16.93
N GLU A 270 -11.17 -10.20 17.91
CA GLU A 270 -11.84 -11.48 17.71
C GLU A 270 -13.33 -11.28 17.44
N GLN A 271 -13.87 -11.97 16.44
CA GLN A 271 -15.30 -12.03 16.18
C GLN A 271 -15.79 -13.47 16.00
N GLY A 272 -16.82 -13.83 16.74
CA GLY A 272 -17.47 -15.15 16.60
C GLY A 272 -16.59 -16.34 16.98
N GLY A 273 -15.57 -16.16 17.83
CA GLY A 273 -14.59 -17.19 18.21
C GLY A 273 -13.45 -17.35 17.21
N THR A 274 -13.33 -16.44 16.23
CA THR A 274 -12.22 -16.39 15.26
C THR A 274 -11.48 -15.08 15.43
N LYS A 275 -10.16 -15.16 15.66
CA LYS A 275 -9.26 -14.00 15.70
C LYS A 275 -8.43 -13.98 14.42
N PRO A 276 -8.62 -13.01 13.52
CA PRO A 276 -7.76 -12.84 12.37
C PRO A 276 -6.35 -12.41 12.78
N VAL A 277 -5.40 -12.58 11.88
CA VAL A 277 -4.07 -11.98 11.95
C VAL A 277 -3.88 -11.04 10.78
N ALA A 278 -3.14 -9.94 10.97
CA ALA A 278 -2.87 -8.98 9.90
C ALA A 278 -1.94 -9.61 8.84
N PRO A 279 -2.40 -9.82 7.60
CA PRO A 279 -1.56 -10.38 6.55
C PRO A 279 -0.60 -9.35 5.98
N LEU A 280 0.52 -9.82 5.43
CA LEU A 280 1.53 -9.04 4.73
C LEU A 280 2.11 -7.87 5.56
N THR A 281 2.07 -7.99 6.89
CA THR A 281 2.54 -6.98 7.85
C THR A 281 3.70 -7.55 8.65
N PRO A 282 4.95 -7.40 8.19
CA PRO A 282 6.13 -7.84 8.94
C PRO A 282 6.38 -6.89 10.12
N GLU A 283 6.66 -7.42 11.32
CA GLU A 283 6.89 -6.59 12.50
C GLU A 283 8.12 -5.69 12.36
N LEU A 284 9.18 -6.18 11.70
CA LEU A 284 10.45 -5.44 11.56
C LEU A 284 10.93 -5.43 10.11
N THR A 285 11.27 -4.23 9.66
CA THR A 285 11.95 -4.01 8.37
C THR A 285 13.08 -3.02 8.54
N TRP A 286 14.20 -3.24 7.87
CA TRP A 286 15.28 -2.24 7.84
C TRP A 286 16.14 -2.36 6.59
N THR A 287 16.79 -1.25 6.24
CA THR A 287 17.77 -1.20 5.15
C THR A 287 18.97 -0.39 5.58
N LEU A 288 20.16 -0.88 5.25
CA LEU A 288 21.44 -0.20 5.47
C LEU A 288 22.14 -0.03 4.12
N SER A 289 22.53 1.18 3.78
CA SER A 289 23.13 1.53 2.49
C SER A 289 24.41 2.36 2.68
N PRO A 290 25.57 1.72 2.95
CA PRO A 290 26.86 2.38 2.89
C PRO A 290 27.24 2.72 1.45
N GLU A 291 27.78 3.93 1.25
CA GLU A 291 28.31 4.41 -0.03
C GLU A 291 29.64 5.12 0.18
N LEU A 292 30.67 4.68 -0.54
CA LEU A 292 32.00 5.22 -0.46
C LEU A 292 32.41 5.85 -1.79
N HIS A 293 32.77 7.12 -1.75
CA HIS A 293 33.30 7.91 -2.84
C HIS A 293 34.82 7.99 -2.77
N ILE A 294 35.54 7.55 -3.78
CA ILE A 294 37.02 7.53 -3.83
C ILE A 294 37.46 8.40 -5.00
N PRO A 295 37.85 9.68 -4.75
CA PRO A 295 38.42 10.50 -5.80
C PRO A 295 39.77 9.93 -6.23
N MET A 296 39.98 9.78 -7.53
CA MET A 296 41.20 9.22 -8.10
C MET A 296 42.24 10.30 -8.38
N ALA A 297 43.52 10.02 -8.15
CA ALA A 297 44.63 10.96 -8.38
C ALA A 297 44.76 11.41 -9.86
N THR A 298 44.25 10.61 -10.80
CA THR A 298 44.21 10.90 -12.24
C THR A 298 42.98 11.71 -12.67
N GLY A 299 42.15 12.13 -11.73
CA GLY A 299 40.79 12.61 -11.94
C GLY A 299 39.81 11.45 -12.09
N GLY A 300 38.53 11.77 -12.03
CA GLY A 300 37.47 10.77 -11.96
C GLY A 300 37.24 10.27 -10.54
N GLU A 301 36.24 9.42 -10.39
CA GLU A 301 35.74 8.96 -9.09
C GLU A 301 35.31 7.50 -9.16
N VAL A 302 35.63 6.72 -8.14
CA VAL A 302 35.07 5.39 -7.90
C VAL A 302 34.00 5.53 -6.81
N VAL A 303 32.81 5.00 -7.08
CA VAL A 303 31.71 4.89 -6.09
C VAL A 303 31.45 3.41 -5.81
N LEU A 304 31.44 3.06 -4.54
CA LEU A 304 31.14 1.72 -4.04
C LEU A 304 29.91 1.83 -3.16
N ARG A 305 28.79 1.24 -3.57
CA ARG A 305 27.54 1.18 -2.82
C ARG A 305 27.15 -0.27 -2.56
N ALA A 306 26.66 -0.54 -1.36
CA ALA A 306 25.97 -1.77 -1.04
C ALA A 306 24.65 -1.45 -0.34
N ASP A 307 23.62 -2.24 -0.58
CA ASP A 307 22.34 -2.13 0.10
C ASP A 307 22.03 -3.50 0.73
N TYR A 308 21.86 -3.52 2.04
CA TYR A 308 21.43 -4.69 2.79
C TYR A 308 20.07 -4.43 3.39
N SER A 309 19.07 -5.17 2.93
CA SER A 309 17.67 -5.04 3.38
C SER A 309 17.23 -6.31 4.08
N TYR A 310 16.52 -6.14 5.17
CA TYR A 310 15.88 -7.20 5.95
C TYR A 310 14.39 -6.96 6.06
N ARG A 311 13.62 -8.03 6.01
CA ARG A 311 12.20 -8.06 6.33
C ARG A 311 11.92 -9.28 7.20
N ASP A 312 11.25 -9.07 8.32
CA ASP A 312 10.83 -10.14 9.21
C ASP A 312 9.82 -11.08 8.55
N ASP A 313 9.57 -12.23 9.17
CA ASP A 313 8.51 -13.11 8.75
C ASP A 313 7.13 -12.46 8.98
N MET A 314 6.13 -12.90 8.24
CA MET A 314 4.79 -12.32 8.27
C MET A 314 3.74 -13.37 7.91
N TRP A 315 2.48 -13.09 8.21
CA TRP A 315 1.37 -13.89 7.74
C TRP A 315 1.09 -13.59 6.26
N GLY A 316 0.87 -14.60 5.44
CA GLY A 316 0.49 -14.44 4.03
C GLY A 316 -1.02 -14.39 3.82
N GLU A 317 -1.78 -14.84 4.82
CA GLU A 317 -3.24 -14.84 4.89
C GLU A 317 -3.69 -14.34 6.26
N PRO A 318 -4.93 -13.86 6.41
CA PRO A 318 -5.46 -13.43 7.71
C PRO A 318 -5.84 -14.61 8.62
N SER A 319 -5.06 -15.68 8.61
CA SER A 319 -5.27 -16.90 9.40
C SER A 319 -3.94 -17.45 9.91
N ASP A 320 -3.93 -17.82 11.17
CA ASP A 320 -2.84 -18.54 11.83
C ASP A 320 -3.11 -20.06 11.97
N ASP A 321 -4.05 -20.60 11.19
CA ASP A 321 -4.43 -22.03 11.23
C ASP A 321 -3.19 -22.92 11.03
N PRO A 322 -2.80 -23.72 12.04
CA PRO A 322 -1.62 -24.59 11.95
C PRO A 322 -1.76 -25.72 10.93
N GLY A 323 -2.97 -25.98 10.43
CA GLY A 323 -3.25 -26.93 9.35
C GLY A 323 -2.89 -26.41 7.97
N ARG A 324 -2.52 -25.11 7.86
CA ARG A 324 -2.22 -24.42 6.61
C ARG A 324 -0.84 -23.76 6.66
N MET A 325 -0.19 -23.66 5.50
CA MET A 325 1.05 -22.89 5.38
C MET A 325 0.71 -21.41 5.18
N THR A 326 0.51 -20.69 6.27
CA THR A 326 0.10 -19.27 6.25
C THR A 326 1.25 -18.30 6.51
N ARG A 327 2.43 -18.80 6.87
CA ARG A 327 3.60 -17.98 7.22
C ARG A 327 4.55 -17.80 6.05
N ILE A 328 4.90 -16.56 5.75
CA ILE A 328 5.96 -16.18 4.81
C ILE A 328 7.22 -15.93 5.63
N PRO A 329 8.33 -16.68 5.43
CA PRO A 329 9.55 -16.53 6.21
C PRO A 329 10.18 -15.14 6.05
N SER A 330 11.00 -14.75 7.03
CA SER A 330 11.89 -13.59 6.93
C SER A 330 12.86 -13.72 5.77
N ARG A 331 13.33 -12.60 5.27
CA ARG A 331 14.35 -12.57 4.21
C ARG A 331 15.33 -11.44 4.39
N ASP A 332 16.53 -11.64 3.87
CA ASP A 332 17.54 -10.60 3.71
C ASP A 332 18.11 -10.59 2.29
N ILE A 333 18.31 -9.41 1.72
CA ILE A 333 18.79 -9.24 0.35
C ILE A 333 19.97 -8.28 0.35
N ILE A 334 21.04 -8.68 -0.36
CA ILE A 334 22.20 -7.85 -0.60
C ILE A 334 22.28 -7.46 -2.06
N ASN A 335 22.29 -6.16 -2.31
CA ASN A 335 22.57 -5.57 -3.62
C ASN A 335 23.84 -4.73 -3.54
N PHE A 336 24.55 -4.54 -4.66
CA PHE A 336 25.67 -3.63 -4.74
C PHE A 336 25.80 -2.99 -6.12
N ASP A 337 26.42 -1.81 -6.16
CA ASP A 337 26.78 -1.09 -7.39
C ASP A 337 28.18 -0.51 -7.19
N PHE A 338 29.11 -0.88 -8.05
CA PHE A 338 30.47 -0.37 -8.10
C PHE A 338 30.67 0.33 -9.42
N SER A 339 30.98 1.61 -9.41
CA SER A 339 31.11 2.39 -10.63
C SER A 339 32.37 3.28 -10.62
N TYR A 340 32.89 3.54 -11.82
CA TYR A 340 33.91 4.52 -12.07
C TYR A 340 33.42 5.53 -13.08
N THR A 341 33.49 6.81 -12.74
CA THR A 341 33.20 7.94 -13.61
C THR A 341 34.51 8.60 -14.06
N SER A 342 34.64 8.83 -15.37
CA SER A 342 35.85 9.46 -15.95
C SER A 342 36.08 10.87 -15.42
N SER A 343 37.34 11.36 -15.52
CA SER A 343 37.73 12.69 -15.03
C SER A 343 37.00 13.84 -15.71
N ASP A 344 36.59 13.67 -16.95
CA ASP A 344 35.80 14.63 -17.74
C ASP A 344 34.30 14.41 -17.64
N GLN A 345 33.88 13.43 -16.80
CA GLN A 345 32.50 13.02 -16.57
C GLN A 345 31.76 12.56 -17.84
N SER A 346 32.49 12.27 -18.92
CA SER A 346 31.90 11.91 -20.21
C SER A 346 31.44 10.46 -20.29
N TRP A 347 31.89 9.59 -19.36
CA TRP A 347 31.44 8.19 -19.31
C TRP A 347 31.55 7.62 -17.89
N THR A 348 30.68 6.65 -17.63
CA THR A 348 30.68 5.85 -16.40
C THR A 348 30.64 4.37 -16.76
N ALA A 349 31.53 3.58 -16.15
CA ALA A 349 31.50 2.12 -16.23
C ALA A 349 31.19 1.55 -14.85
N GLY A 350 30.32 0.54 -14.77
CA GLY A 350 29.93 -0.04 -13.51
C GLY A 350 29.74 -1.57 -13.58
N PHE A 351 29.87 -2.19 -12.41
CA PHE A 351 29.55 -3.57 -12.14
C PHE A 351 28.52 -3.62 -11.00
N TYR A 352 27.41 -4.28 -11.22
CA TYR A 352 26.35 -4.41 -10.21
C TYR A 352 26.02 -5.85 -9.92
N GLY A 353 25.49 -6.09 -8.73
CA GLY A 353 24.86 -7.35 -8.33
C GLY A 353 23.53 -7.06 -7.65
N ARG A 354 22.50 -7.80 -8.03
CA ARG A 354 21.21 -7.82 -7.36
C ARG A 354 20.99 -9.19 -6.77
N ASN A 355 20.40 -9.23 -5.57
CA ASN A 355 20.24 -10.47 -4.81
C ASN A 355 21.54 -11.30 -4.84
N ALA A 356 22.67 -10.68 -4.43
CA ALA A 356 24.01 -11.24 -4.62
C ALA A 356 24.23 -12.57 -3.88
N THR A 357 23.41 -12.87 -2.89
CA THR A 357 23.42 -14.11 -2.08
C THR A 357 22.51 -15.20 -2.66
N ASP A 358 21.81 -14.95 -3.76
CA ASP A 358 20.82 -15.85 -4.39
C ASP A 358 19.73 -16.28 -3.40
N GLU A 359 19.23 -15.35 -2.60
CA GLU A 359 18.16 -15.61 -1.64
C GLU A 359 16.88 -16.01 -2.37
N ARG A 360 16.31 -17.16 -2.00
CA ARG A 360 15.05 -17.68 -2.53
C ARG A 360 13.97 -17.52 -1.50
N TYR A 361 13.00 -16.69 -1.78
CA TYR A 361 11.96 -16.33 -0.80
C TYR A 361 10.54 -16.46 -1.36
N THR A 362 9.60 -16.70 -0.47
CA THR A 362 8.17 -16.64 -0.76
C THR A 362 7.78 -15.19 -0.98
N GLN A 363 7.18 -14.92 -2.13
CA GLN A 363 6.68 -13.60 -2.49
C GLN A 363 5.23 -13.41 -2.05
N ALA A 364 4.39 -14.42 -2.27
CA ALA A 364 3.00 -14.42 -1.87
C ALA A 364 2.51 -15.85 -1.61
N LEU A 365 1.43 -15.96 -0.85
CA LEU A 365 0.64 -17.18 -0.70
C LEU A 365 -0.72 -16.93 -1.32
N ILE A 366 -1.24 -17.89 -2.08
CA ILE A 366 -2.59 -17.85 -2.64
C ILE A 366 -3.37 -19.03 -2.07
N ASN A 367 -4.50 -18.69 -1.45
CA ASN A 367 -5.41 -19.67 -0.91
C ASN A 367 -6.27 -20.29 -2.01
N VAL A 368 -6.17 -21.61 -2.19
CA VAL A 368 -6.91 -22.36 -3.21
C VAL A 368 -7.64 -23.51 -2.52
N GLY A 369 -8.76 -23.22 -1.86
CA GLY A 369 -9.53 -24.24 -1.15
C GLY A 369 -8.71 -24.98 -0.08
N ASP A 370 -8.56 -26.28 -0.25
CA ASP A 370 -7.86 -27.15 0.72
C ASP A 370 -6.33 -27.03 0.70
N TYR A 371 -5.75 -26.28 -0.23
CA TYR A 371 -4.30 -26.10 -0.36
C TYR A 371 -3.92 -24.65 -0.58
N ILE A 372 -2.63 -24.35 -0.39
CA ILE A 372 -2.06 -23.02 -0.60
C ILE A 372 -0.97 -23.10 -1.65
N LEU A 373 -1.05 -22.24 -2.65
CA LEU A 373 0.03 -21.99 -3.60
C LEU A 373 1.08 -21.09 -2.97
N ASN A 374 2.32 -21.54 -2.98
CA ASN A 374 3.47 -20.74 -2.58
C ASN A 374 4.12 -20.15 -3.83
N ILE A 375 3.99 -18.83 -4.03
CA ILE A 375 4.63 -18.11 -5.11
C ILE A 375 6.03 -17.72 -4.66
N LEU A 376 7.03 -18.40 -5.24
CA LEU A 376 8.43 -18.09 -5.01
C LEU A 376 8.87 -16.91 -5.88
N SER A 377 9.79 -16.11 -5.36
CA SER A 377 10.45 -15.07 -6.15
C SER A 377 11.24 -15.71 -7.31
N ASN A 378 11.11 -15.10 -8.49
CA ASN A 378 11.94 -15.39 -9.65
C ASN A 378 13.25 -14.58 -9.64
N ASP A 379 13.46 -13.71 -8.65
CA ASP A 379 14.64 -12.85 -8.53
C ASP A 379 15.86 -13.66 -8.10
N ALA A 380 16.40 -14.42 -9.06
CA ALA A 380 17.71 -15.05 -8.90
C ALA A 380 18.80 -13.97 -8.78
N SER A 381 19.98 -14.37 -8.31
CA SER A 381 21.14 -13.48 -8.34
C SER A 381 21.42 -13.02 -9.77
N GLU A 382 21.52 -11.70 -9.95
CA GLU A 382 21.86 -11.07 -11.22
C GLU A 382 23.15 -10.27 -11.06
N PHE A 383 24.10 -10.47 -11.96
CA PHE A 383 25.33 -9.68 -12.04
C PHE A 383 25.47 -9.10 -13.44
N GLY A 384 25.82 -7.82 -13.53
CA GLY A 384 25.90 -7.14 -14.81
C GLY A 384 26.93 -6.05 -14.88
N LEU A 385 27.30 -5.70 -16.11
CA LEU A 385 28.14 -4.56 -16.43
C LEU A 385 27.27 -3.44 -17.03
N ARG A 386 27.53 -2.22 -16.62
CA ARG A 386 26.87 -1.02 -17.14
C ARG A 386 27.91 -0.08 -17.72
N PHE A 387 27.63 0.46 -18.90
CA PHE A 387 28.42 1.54 -19.48
C PHE A 387 27.49 2.64 -19.97
N ILE A 388 27.71 3.84 -19.48
CA ILE A 388 26.95 5.04 -19.83
C ILE A 388 27.92 6.02 -20.46
N LYS A 389 27.55 6.64 -21.56
CA LYS A 389 28.31 7.70 -22.22
C LYS A 389 27.38 8.87 -22.51
N ASP A 390 27.76 10.05 -22.02
CA ASP A 390 27.11 11.32 -22.31
C ASP A 390 27.75 11.92 -23.57
N PHE A 391 26.91 12.42 -24.48
CA PHE A 391 27.31 12.95 -25.78
C PHE A 391 27.14 14.47 -25.83
#